data_5a7a4bbfa0b56ad167883b762706b2b0
#
_entry.id   5a7a4bbfa0b56ad167883b762706b2b0
#
_cell.length_a   1.000
_cell.length_b   1.000
_cell.length_c   1.000
_cell.angle_alpha   90.00
_cell.angle_beta   90.00
_cell.angle_gamma   90.00
#
_symmetry.space_group_name_H-M   'P 1'
#
loop_
_entity.id
_entity.type
_entity.pdbx_description
1 polymer ?
#
loop_
_entity_poly.entity_id
_entity_poly.type
_entity_poly.pdbx_seq_one_letter_code
_entity_poly.pdbx_strand_id
1 'polypeptide(L)'
;MNTRKTYIGIIAGLGLMAAGCTSMDITPKDQGNSASWYSTEVELQLAVNEFYILGYWNRPLESSEQWTDNTTYRQQNRAAGSGGSVLDGTMTGSMWEVYSLWQQDYKLISRANTLLENIHRAEENGVNPAAIKRFKAEAYFARACKYAELLFFFGDLPYMDKYMTISEAEAIGRKPKEEIIPLVYDDFDEAIDGLPVSWGAEHAHPTKGAAMAMKARFALYMGDWEIAAKAAKDCMDLNVYSLASDYGSVFLQSTGVIPEKVFAIPRSIENSVTLDEWFVKNGLPRNAGGYGSYNPSWDLLAAYLCTDGLPIDESPLFNPQKPFENRDPRCTATIVEFGTEHVGFIYDPSPAATKVLNTKTGAMQSNNDSRAVAQYASFNGLVWRKGIDQSWVDNFPKVAPDYIIMRYADVLLMYAEAKIELNEIDDSVLDAINTVRARAYGVKAGDTSLYP
;
A
#
# COMPACT_ATOMS: atom_id res chain seq x y z
N MET A 1 -24.89 17.60 -84.70
CA MET A 1 -24.20 18.68 -83.94
C MET A 1 -24.56 18.55 -82.45
N ASN A 2 -24.20 17.48 -81.75
CA ASN A 2 -24.44 17.38 -80.32
C ASN A 2 -23.48 16.41 -79.55
N THR A 3 -22.51 15.80 -80.19
CA THR A 3 -21.62 14.82 -79.55
C THR A 3 -20.42 15.45 -78.86
N ARG A 4 -20.03 16.68 -79.17
CA ARG A 4 -18.88 17.35 -78.54
C ARG A 4 -19.18 17.96 -77.15
N LYS A 5 -20.45 18.29 -76.86
CA LYS A 5 -20.84 18.85 -75.55
C LYS A 5 -20.95 17.80 -74.43
N THR A 6 -21.22 16.55 -74.81
CA THR A 6 -21.38 15.44 -73.86
C THR A 6 -20.03 14.95 -73.30
N TYR A 7 -18.95 14.98 -74.11
CA TYR A 7 -17.61 14.58 -73.66
C TYR A 7 -16.94 15.59 -72.74
N ILE A 8 -17.24 16.89 -72.91
CA ILE A 8 -16.67 17.94 -72.04
C ILE A 8 -17.33 17.87 -70.63
N GLY A 9 -18.59 17.51 -70.53
CA GLY A 9 -19.30 17.31 -69.24
C GLY A 9 -18.77 16.11 -68.46
N ILE A 10 -18.43 15.02 -69.12
CA ILE A 10 -17.90 13.79 -68.49
C ILE A 10 -16.47 13.97 -68.02
N ILE A 11 -15.61 14.71 -68.77
CA ILE A 11 -14.23 14.99 -68.36
C ILE A 11 -14.19 16.00 -67.18
N ALA A 12 -15.08 16.99 -67.14
CA ALA A 12 -15.22 17.91 -66.03
C ALA A 12 -15.77 17.21 -64.75
N GLY A 13 -16.66 16.22 -64.88
CA GLY A 13 -17.18 15.41 -63.76
C GLY A 13 -16.13 14.45 -63.16
N LEU A 14 -15.27 13.87 -63.99
CA LEU A 14 -14.16 13.01 -63.57
C LEU A 14 -12.99 13.79 -62.93
N GLY A 15 -12.77 15.04 -63.37
CA GLY A 15 -11.76 15.91 -62.74
C GLY A 15 -12.13 16.39 -61.33
N LEU A 16 -13.41 16.50 -61.03
CA LEU A 16 -13.91 16.88 -59.67
C LEU A 16 -13.90 15.72 -58.68
N MET A 17 -13.91 14.46 -59.13
CA MET A 17 -13.77 13.31 -58.25
C MET A 17 -12.32 12.97 -57.87
N ALA A 18 -11.32 13.51 -58.54
CA ALA A 18 -9.91 13.31 -58.24
C ALA A 18 -9.33 14.34 -57.26
N ALA A 19 -10.09 15.38 -56.89
CA ALA A 19 -9.65 16.40 -55.91
C ALA A 19 -10.14 16.13 -54.48
N GLY A 20 -10.71 14.97 -54.21
CA GLY A 20 -11.28 14.58 -52.93
C GLY A 20 -10.43 13.67 -52.04
N CYS A 21 -9.13 13.51 -52.36
CA CYS A 21 -8.19 12.88 -51.45
C CYS A 21 -7.47 13.94 -50.56
N THR A 22 -8.26 14.69 -49.78
CA THR A 22 -7.71 15.22 -48.55
C THR A 22 -7.50 14.03 -47.61
N SER A 23 -6.31 13.86 -47.08
CA SER A 23 -6.00 12.83 -46.08
C SER A 23 -7.09 12.84 -45.03
N MET A 24 -7.84 11.71 -44.90
CA MET A 24 -8.76 11.50 -43.80
C MET A 24 -7.96 11.17 -42.53
N ASP A 25 -7.00 11.98 -42.19
CA ASP A 25 -6.39 11.96 -40.86
C ASP A 25 -7.29 12.78 -39.94
N ILE A 26 -8.52 12.27 -39.72
CA ILE A 26 -9.46 12.83 -38.76
C ILE A 26 -9.04 12.28 -37.39
N THR A 27 -8.01 12.90 -36.81
CA THR A 27 -7.76 12.72 -35.39
C THR A 27 -8.89 13.42 -34.63
N PRO A 28 -9.61 12.69 -33.75
CA PRO A 28 -10.64 13.32 -32.91
C PRO A 28 -10.00 14.46 -32.10
N LYS A 29 -10.55 15.66 -32.21
CA LYS A 29 -10.02 16.84 -31.48
C LYS A 29 -10.48 16.87 -30.02
N ASP A 30 -11.41 16.01 -29.65
CA ASP A 30 -12.06 15.87 -28.36
C ASP A 30 -11.60 14.63 -27.58
N GLN A 31 -10.72 13.83 -28.17
CA GLN A 31 -10.10 12.68 -27.52
C GLN A 31 -8.59 12.74 -27.67
N GLY A 32 -7.87 12.46 -26.57
CA GLY A 32 -6.42 12.32 -26.62
C GLY A 32 -6.04 11.20 -27.59
N ASN A 33 -5.12 11.48 -28.52
CA ASN A 33 -4.55 10.46 -29.37
C ASN A 33 -3.08 10.21 -28.98
N SER A 34 -2.58 9.02 -29.24
CA SER A 34 -1.23 8.59 -28.86
C SER A 34 -0.11 9.46 -29.48
N ALA A 35 -0.40 10.14 -30.62
CA ALA A 35 0.58 10.98 -31.28
C ALA A 35 0.73 12.38 -30.66
N SER A 36 -0.33 12.91 -30.00
CA SER A 36 -0.34 14.25 -29.39
C SER A 36 -0.37 14.23 -27.86
N TRP A 37 -0.60 13.08 -27.23
CA TRP A 37 -0.62 12.95 -25.77
C TRP A 37 0.76 13.26 -25.15
N TYR A 38 0.78 13.69 -23.92
CA TYR A 38 1.97 14.18 -23.16
C TYR A 38 2.50 15.54 -23.62
N SER A 39 1.66 16.38 -24.23
CA SER A 39 2.06 17.67 -24.81
C SER A 39 1.74 18.86 -23.91
N THR A 40 0.90 18.68 -22.92
CA THR A 40 0.45 19.74 -21.99
C THR A 40 0.61 19.32 -20.53
N GLU A 41 0.68 20.31 -19.62
CA GLU A 41 0.76 20.04 -18.17
C GLU A 41 -0.46 19.26 -17.67
N VAL A 42 -1.64 19.51 -18.21
CA VAL A 42 -2.87 18.78 -17.85
C VAL A 42 -2.78 17.30 -18.24
N GLU A 43 -2.29 17.00 -19.44
CA GLU A 43 -2.11 15.62 -19.90
C GLU A 43 -1.06 14.89 -19.07
N LEU A 44 0.03 15.56 -18.69
CA LEU A 44 1.04 15.01 -17.80
C LEU A 44 0.46 14.72 -16.41
N GLN A 45 -0.34 15.65 -15.88
CA GLN A 45 -1.01 15.44 -14.58
C GLN A 45 -1.96 14.24 -14.63
N LEU A 46 -2.75 14.09 -15.71
CA LEU A 46 -3.61 12.94 -15.89
C LEU A 46 -2.82 11.62 -15.99
N ALA A 47 -1.69 11.65 -16.67
CA ALA A 47 -0.82 10.48 -16.81
C ALA A 47 -0.20 10.05 -15.46
N VAL A 48 0.28 10.99 -14.64
CA VAL A 48 0.84 10.65 -13.32
C VAL A 48 -0.25 10.27 -12.31
N ASN A 49 -1.46 10.83 -12.41
CA ASN A 49 -2.57 10.43 -11.55
C ASN A 49 -2.89 8.93 -11.71
N GLU A 50 -2.69 8.39 -12.92
CA GLU A 50 -2.88 6.96 -13.17
C GLU A 50 -1.87 6.08 -12.39
N PHE A 51 -0.69 6.60 -12.05
CA PHE A 51 0.31 5.85 -11.28
C PHE A 51 -0.18 5.50 -9.88
N TYR A 52 -1.10 6.28 -9.32
CA TYR A 52 -1.62 6.12 -7.95
C TYR A 52 -2.99 5.45 -7.90
N ILE A 53 -3.40 4.79 -8.98
CA ILE A 53 -4.55 3.90 -8.95
C ILE A 53 -4.27 2.76 -7.97
N LEU A 54 -5.21 2.54 -7.05
CA LEU A 54 -5.08 1.56 -5.96
C LEU A 54 -4.67 0.16 -6.45
N GLY A 55 -5.14 -0.25 -7.64
CA GLY A 55 -4.80 -1.54 -8.23
C GLY A 55 -3.33 -1.81 -8.50
N TYR A 56 -2.48 -0.77 -8.56
CA TYR A 56 -1.02 -0.94 -8.66
C TYR A 56 -0.33 -1.08 -7.31
N TRP A 57 -0.95 -0.61 -6.22
CA TRP A 57 -0.35 -0.55 -4.88
C TRP A 57 -1.03 -1.47 -3.91
N ASN A 58 -2.36 -1.56 -4.02
CA ASN A 58 -3.15 -2.49 -3.24
C ASN A 58 -3.04 -3.86 -3.90
N ARG A 59 -2.14 -4.64 -3.41
CA ARG A 59 -2.05 -6.04 -3.80
C ARG A 59 -3.34 -6.76 -3.41
N PRO A 60 -3.66 -7.93 -4.02
CA PRO A 60 -4.64 -8.86 -3.48
C PRO A 60 -4.38 -9.16 -2.01
N LEU A 61 -3.58 -8.39 -1.39
CA LEU A 61 -2.76 -8.44 -0.23
C LEU A 61 -3.11 -7.39 0.81
N GLU A 62 -4.26 -6.73 0.77
CA GLU A 62 -4.88 -6.34 2.04
C GLU A 62 -4.97 -7.58 2.93
N SER A 63 -4.84 -8.74 2.31
CA SER A 63 -4.67 -10.04 2.94
C SER A 63 -3.22 -10.56 2.97
N SER A 64 -2.18 -9.76 2.71
CA SER A 64 -0.79 -10.25 2.77
C SER A 64 -0.36 -10.68 4.17
N GLU A 65 -1.01 -10.17 5.20
CA GLU A 65 -0.90 -10.75 6.54
C GLU A 65 -1.24 -12.25 6.56
N GLN A 66 -2.07 -12.75 5.64
CA GLN A 66 -2.37 -14.17 5.51
C GLN A 66 -1.20 -15.01 4.99
N TRP A 67 -0.12 -14.39 4.51
CA TRP A 67 1.11 -15.04 4.12
C TRP A 67 2.10 -15.20 5.27
N THR A 68 1.72 -14.72 6.45
CA THR A 68 2.53 -14.73 7.67
C THR A 68 1.86 -15.56 8.76
N ASP A 69 2.57 -15.78 9.83
CA ASP A 69 2.08 -16.40 11.07
C ASP A 69 1.18 -15.47 11.90
N ASN A 70 1.02 -14.20 11.49
CA ASN A 70 0.17 -13.22 12.17
C ASN A 70 -1.32 -13.49 12.04
N THR A 71 -1.75 -14.24 11.02
CA THR A 71 -3.16 -14.38 10.66
C THR A 71 -3.57 -15.84 10.52
N THR A 72 -4.80 -16.14 10.96
CA THR A 72 -5.45 -17.43 10.77
C THR A 72 -6.80 -17.25 10.07
N TYR A 73 -7.31 -18.32 9.47
CA TYR A 73 -8.67 -18.37 8.97
C TYR A 73 -9.59 -19.00 10.03
N ARG A 74 -10.82 -18.49 10.16
CA ARG A 74 -11.76 -18.86 11.25
C ARG A 74 -11.98 -20.36 11.47
N GLN A 75 -11.86 -21.17 10.44
CA GLN A 75 -12.13 -22.62 10.47
C GLN A 75 -10.88 -23.48 10.55
N GLN A 76 -9.70 -22.87 10.44
CA GLN A 76 -8.42 -23.55 10.40
C GLN A 76 -7.40 -22.71 11.14
N ASN A 77 -6.46 -23.35 11.77
CA ASN A 77 -5.36 -22.65 12.43
C ASN A 77 -4.27 -22.25 11.43
N ARG A 78 -4.66 -21.83 10.23
CA ARG A 78 -3.80 -21.34 9.15
C ARG A 78 -4.58 -20.43 8.22
N ALA A 79 -3.87 -19.67 7.40
CA ALA A 79 -4.47 -18.87 6.34
C ALA A 79 -5.19 -19.74 5.30
N ALA A 80 -6.19 -19.16 4.62
CA ALA A 80 -6.94 -19.79 3.53
C ALA A 80 -6.44 -19.32 2.16
N GLY A 81 -6.76 -20.08 1.12
CA GLY A 81 -6.42 -19.71 -0.25
C GLY A 81 -4.93 -19.57 -0.48
N SER A 82 -4.51 -18.49 -1.13
CA SER A 82 -3.09 -18.20 -1.42
C SER A 82 -2.24 -18.06 -0.17
N GLY A 83 -2.78 -17.50 0.92
CA GLY A 83 -2.09 -17.45 2.19
C GLY A 83 -1.68 -18.83 2.68
N GLY A 84 -2.59 -19.81 2.61
CA GLY A 84 -2.28 -21.21 2.92
C GLY A 84 -1.17 -21.78 2.04
N SER A 85 -1.19 -21.47 0.75
CA SER A 85 -0.19 -21.97 -0.20
C SER A 85 1.20 -21.38 0.06
N VAL A 86 1.32 -20.14 0.51
CA VAL A 86 2.61 -19.57 0.94
C VAL A 86 3.14 -20.31 2.15
N LEU A 87 2.32 -20.47 3.19
CA LEU A 87 2.73 -21.14 4.43
C LEU A 87 3.05 -22.62 4.24
N ASP A 88 2.34 -23.31 3.35
CA ASP A 88 2.56 -24.73 3.03
C ASP A 88 3.69 -24.94 1.99
N GLY A 89 4.25 -23.86 1.42
CA GLY A 89 5.26 -23.95 0.35
C GLY A 89 4.72 -24.49 -0.97
N THR A 90 3.41 -24.43 -1.21
CA THR A 90 2.75 -24.95 -2.42
C THR A 90 2.40 -23.88 -3.44
N MET A 91 2.83 -22.63 -3.23
CA MET A 91 2.61 -21.54 -4.15
C MET A 91 3.30 -21.78 -5.49
N THR A 92 2.61 -21.49 -6.58
CA THR A 92 3.13 -21.61 -7.95
C THR A 92 2.99 -20.30 -8.71
N GLY A 93 3.80 -20.09 -9.75
CA GLY A 93 3.74 -18.90 -10.61
C GLY A 93 2.42 -18.73 -11.37
N SER A 94 1.59 -19.76 -11.45
CA SER A 94 0.25 -19.69 -12.08
C SER A 94 -0.84 -19.22 -11.12
N MET A 95 -0.56 -19.09 -9.84
CA MET A 95 -1.52 -18.54 -8.88
C MET A 95 -1.83 -17.08 -9.18
N TRP A 96 -3.08 -16.71 -9.03
CA TRP A 96 -3.57 -15.38 -9.39
C TRP A 96 -2.80 -14.25 -8.70
N GLU A 97 -2.44 -14.43 -7.45
CA GLU A 97 -1.72 -13.43 -6.67
C GLU A 97 -0.31 -13.18 -7.22
N VAL A 98 0.41 -14.25 -7.58
CA VAL A 98 1.76 -14.16 -8.18
C VAL A 98 1.66 -13.53 -9.57
N TYR A 99 0.72 -14.02 -10.38
CA TYR A 99 0.48 -13.49 -11.72
C TYR A 99 0.05 -12.02 -11.68
N SER A 100 -0.89 -11.67 -10.79
CA SER A 100 -1.37 -10.29 -10.63
C SER A 100 -0.27 -9.33 -10.21
N LEU A 101 0.59 -9.75 -9.27
CA LEU A 101 1.74 -8.97 -8.83
C LEU A 101 2.66 -8.63 -10.00
N TRP A 102 3.08 -9.66 -10.73
CA TRP A 102 3.92 -9.49 -11.92
C TRP A 102 3.29 -8.56 -12.96
N GLN A 103 2.03 -8.82 -13.29
CA GLN A 103 1.32 -8.08 -14.34
C GLN A 103 1.11 -6.60 -13.98
N GLN A 104 0.68 -6.30 -12.76
CA GLN A 104 0.39 -4.93 -12.35
C GLN A 104 1.68 -4.10 -12.24
N ASP A 105 2.77 -4.70 -11.77
CA ASP A 105 4.04 -3.99 -11.67
C ASP A 105 4.61 -3.64 -13.03
N TYR A 106 4.68 -4.61 -13.95
CA TYR A 106 5.14 -4.32 -15.30
C TYR A 106 4.21 -3.37 -16.05
N LYS A 107 2.91 -3.38 -15.76
CA LYS A 107 1.97 -2.42 -16.32
C LYS A 107 2.29 -0.99 -15.86
N LEU A 108 2.57 -0.78 -14.57
CA LEU A 108 2.95 0.53 -14.07
C LEU A 108 4.33 0.96 -14.57
N ILE A 109 5.32 0.06 -14.63
CA ILE A 109 6.63 0.31 -15.24
C ILE A 109 6.48 0.78 -16.68
N SER A 110 5.67 0.09 -17.49
CA SER A 110 5.41 0.47 -18.89
C SER A 110 4.80 1.88 -19.01
N ARG A 111 3.87 2.24 -18.10
CA ARG A 111 3.28 3.59 -18.08
C ARG A 111 4.29 4.66 -17.71
N ALA A 112 5.12 4.40 -16.70
CA ALA A 112 6.21 5.31 -16.32
C ALA A 112 7.20 5.51 -17.48
N ASN A 113 7.61 4.44 -18.13
CA ASN A 113 8.49 4.49 -19.29
C ASN A 113 7.85 5.28 -20.45
N THR A 114 6.55 5.06 -20.70
CA THR A 114 5.84 5.80 -21.76
C THR A 114 5.80 7.30 -21.48
N LEU A 115 5.59 7.71 -20.23
CA LEU A 115 5.65 9.13 -19.86
C LEU A 115 7.07 9.67 -20.06
N LEU A 116 8.09 9.01 -19.52
CA LEU A 116 9.49 9.45 -19.60
C LEU A 116 9.96 9.61 -21.06
N GLU A 117 9.54 8.71 -21.95
CA GLU A 117 9.90 8.76 -23.38
C GLU A 117 9.20 9.91 -24.13
N ASN A 118 7.96 10.25 -23.77
CA ASN A 118 7.14 11.21 -24.50
C ASN A 118 7.09 12.61 -23.87
N ILE A 119 7.62 12.81 -22.67
CA ILE A 119 7.54 14.09 -21.95
C ILE A 119 8.25 15.25 -22.66
N HIS A 120 9.20 14.96 -23.58
CA HIS A 120 9.86 15.94 -24.44
C HIS A 120 8.86 16.77 -25.24
N ARG A 121 7.68 16.21 -25.59
CA ARG A 121 6.60 16.94 -26.30
C ARG A 121 6.09 18.12 -25.49
N ALA A 122 5.96 17.96 -24.17
CA ALA A 122 5.58 19.05 -23.30
C ALA A 122 6.70 20.08 -23.14
N GLU A 123 7.96 19.63 -23.13
CA GLU A 123 9.12 20.52 -23.13
C GLU A 123 9.13 21.40 -24.38
N GLU A 124 8.95 20.80 -25.56
CA GLU A 124 8.86 21.50 -26.85
C GLU A 124 7.68 22.49 -26.92
N ASN A 125 6.57 22.17 -26.23
CA ASN A 125 5.40 23.05 -26.12
C ASN A 125 5.53 24.11 -25.03
N GLY A 126 6.68 24.23 -24.35
CA GLY A 126 6.96 25.27 -23.38
C GLY A 126 6.30 25.09 -22.02
N VAL A 127 5.96 23.86 -21.64
CA VAL A 127 5.51 23.56 -20.26
C VAL A 127 6.64 23.89 -19.29
N ASN A 128 6.26 24.43 -18.12
CA ASN A 128 7.21 24.89 -17.11
C ASN A 128 8.25 23.79 -16.76
N PRO A 129 9.58 24.08 -16.87
CA PRO A 129 10.61 23.10 -16.56
C PRO A 129 10.54 22.49 -15.16
N ALA A 130 10.06 23.25 -14.16
CA ALA A 130 9.87 22.71 -12.81
C ALA A 130 8.73 21.68 -12.75
N ALA A 131 7.65 21.89 -13.52
CA ALA A 131 6.57 20.91 -13.66
C ALA A 131 7.08 19.66 -14.39
N ILE A 132 7.84 19.82 -15.48
CA ILE A 132 8.48 18.71 -16.20
C ILE A 132 9.35 17.87 -15.25
N LYS A 133 10.22 18.52 -14.48
CA LYS A 133 11.09 17.85 -13.50
C LYS A 133 10.28 17.04 -12.50
N ARG A 134 9.20 17.61 -11.99
CA ARG A 134 8.29 16.94 -11.06
C ARG A 134 7.62 15.70 -11.67
N PHE A 135 7.08 15.81 -12.89
CA PHE A 135 6.42 14.67 -13.56
C PHE A 135 7.40 13.54 -13.87
N LYS A 136 8.64 13.88 -14.29
CA LYS A 136 9.71 12.88 -14.42
C LYS A 136 10.00 12.18 -13.10
N ALA A 137 10.11 12.94 -12.01
CA ALA A 137 10.37 12.40 -10.68
C ALA A 137 9.26 11.45 -10.19
N GLU A 138 7.99 11.75 -10.48
CA GLU A 138 6.88 10.85 -10.16
C GLU A 138 6.94 9.54 -10.97
N ALA A 139 7.36 9.62 -12.24
CA ALA A 139 7.54 8.42 -13.07
C ALA A 139 8.72 7.56 -12.58
N TYR A 140 9.85 8.17 -12.25
CA TYR A 140 11.00 7.48 -11.65
C TYR A 140 10.62 6.84 -10.31
N PHE A 141 9.90 7.55 -9.44
CA PHE A 141 9.40 7.00 -8.18
C PHE A 141 8.55 5.75 -8.39
N ALA A 142 7.57 5.82 -9.30
CA ALA A 142 6.68 4.70 -9.58
C ALA A 142 7.46 3.50 -10.13
N ARG A 143 8.39 3.73 -11.07
CA ARG A 143 9.23 2.69 -11.67
C ARG A 143 10.15 2.05 -10.65
N ALA A 144 10.84 2.86 -9.85
CA ALA A 144 11.72 2.38 -8.79
C ALA A 144 10.98 1.49 -7.78
N CYS A 145 9.82 1.94 -7.27
CA CYS A 145 9.02 1.16 -6.33
C CYS A 145 8.60 -0.19 -6.90
N LYS A 146 8.27 -0.24 -8.22
CA LYS A 146 7.82 -1.49 -8.84
C LYS A 146 8.94 -2.45 -9.15
N TYR A 147 10.09 -1.97 -9.60
CA TYR A 147 11.28 -2.81 -9.71
C TYR A 147 11.79 -3.29 -8.35
N ALA A 148 11.77 -2.44 -7.32
CA ALA A 148 12.12 -2.83 -5.96
C ALA A 148 11.26 -4.00 -5.47
N GLU A 149 9.94 -3.94 -5.71
CA GLU A 149 9.01 -5.00 -5.33
C GLU A 149 9.22 -6.28 -6.13
N LEU A 150 9.39 -6.17 -7.45
CA LEU A 150 9.69 -7.32 -8.31
C LEU A 150 11.00 -8.01 -7.93
N LEU A 151 12.07 -7.24 -7.67
CA LEU A 151 13.37 -7.77 -7.23
C LEU A 151 13.27 -8.54 -5.92
N PHE A 152 12.48 -8.01 -4.98
CA PHE A 152 12.25 -8.66 -3.68
C PHE A 152 11.58 -10.03 -3.83
N PHE A 153 10.54 -10.13 -4.68
CA PHE A 153 9.77 -11.37 -4.82
C PHE A 153 10.34 -12.36 -5.84
N PHE A 154 11.00 -11.89 -6.91
CA PHE A 154 11.34 -12.72 -8.06
C PHE A 154 12.84 -12.79 -8.38
N GLY A 155 13.67 -12.00 -7.74
CA GLY A 155 15.11 -11.95 -8.03
C GLY A 155 15.41 -11.38 -9.43
N ASP A 156 16.05 -12.17 -10.29
CA ASP A 156 16.36 -11.75 -11.67
C ASP A 156 15.12 -11.44 -12.49
N LEU A 157 15.16 -10.33 -13.27
CA LEU A 157 13.98 -9.77 -13.96
C LEU A 157 14.28 -9.37 -15.41
N PRO A 158 13.29 -9.40 -16.32
CA PRO A 158 13.31 -8.56 -17.51
C PRO A 158 13.34 -7.08 -17.13
N TYR A 159 14.40 -6.36 -17.48
CA TYR A 159 14.53 -4.94 -17.17
C TYR A 159 14.24 -4.09 -18.41
N MET A 160 13.31 -3.14 -18.27
CA MET A 160 12.84 -2.22 -19.31
C MET A 160 12.95 -0.79 -18.82
N ASP A 161 13.84 -0.02 -19.39
CA ASP A 161 14.07 1.40 -19.09
C ASP A 161 13.35 2.36 -20.04
N LYS A 162 12.68 1.82 -21.06
CA LYS A 162 11.91 2.54 -22.08
C LYS A 162 10.63 1.80 -22.44
N TYR A 163 9.76 2.46 -23.20
CA TYR A 163 8.61 1.78 -23.80
C TYR A 163 9.07 0.65 -24.73
N MET A 164 8.41 -0.47 -24.65
CA MET A 164 8.65 -1.63 -25.52
C MET A 164 7.35 -2.11 -26.14
N THR A 165 7.42 -2.50 -27.41
CA THR A 165 6.36 -3.25 -28.05
C THR A 165 6.28 -4.66 -27.44
N ILE A 166 5.15 -5.34 -27.64
CA ILE A 166 4.96 -6.72 -27.15
C ILE A 166 6.08 -7.63 -27.66
N SER A 167 6.40 -7.54 -28.97
CA SER A 167 7.45 -8.37 -29.58
C SER A 167 8.85 -8.11 -29.00
N GLU A 168 9.18 -6.86 -28.66
CA GLU A 168 10.45 -6.54 -27.99
C GLU A 168 10.47 -7.07 -26.55
N ALA A 169 9.36 -6.90 -25.83
CA ALA A 169 9.26 -7.37 -24.44
C ALA A 169 9.32 -8.91 -24.34
N GLU A 170 8.77 -9.64 -25.31
CA GLU A 170 8.86 -11.11 -25.38
C GLU A 170 10.28 -11.59 -25.73
N ALA A 171 11.11 -10.75 -26.32
CA ALA A 171 12.47 -11.11 -26.75
C ALA A 171 13.53 -10.90 -25.65
N ILE A 172 13.22 -10.12 -24.58
CA ILE A 172 14.18 -9.88 -23.51
C ILE A 172 14.20 -11.02 -22.50
N GLY A 173 15.41 -11.42 -22.09
CA GLY A 173 15.62 -12.35 -21.00
C GLY A 173 15.65 -11.66 -19.63
N ARG A 174 15.79 -12.46 -18.58
CA ARG A 174 16.03 -11.94 -17.23
C ARG A 174 17.46 -11.38 -17.14
N LYS A 175 17.60 -10.20 -16.55
CA LYS A 175 18.85 -9.59 -16.16
C LYS A 175 19.13 -9.94 -14.70
N PRO A 176 20.38 -10.26 -14.31
CA PRO A 176 20.75 -10.50 -12.92
C PRO A 176 20.32 -9.34 -12.01
N LYS A 177 19.81 -9.65 -10.83
CA LYS A 177 19.33 -8.65 -9.87
C LYS A 177 20.42 -7.66 -9.47
N GLU A 178 21.66 -8.11 -9.36
CA GLU A 178 22.84 -7.30 -9.01
C GLU A 178 23.10 -6.19 -10.04
N GLU A 179 22.71 -6.40 -11.29
CA GLU A 179 22.80 -5.38 -12.35
C GLU A 179 21.60 -4.42 -12.37
N ILE A 180 20.45 -4.83 -11.80
CA ILE A 180 19.23 -3.99 -11.76
C ILE A 180 19.21 -3.12 -10.51
N ILE A 181 19.70 -3.59 -9.37
CA ILE A 181 19.70 -2.86 -8.09
C ILE A 181 20.25 -1.44 -8.22
N PRO A 182 21.43 -1.20 -8.83
CA PRO A 182 21.95 0.15 -9.01
C PRO A 182 21.01 1.07 -9.83
N LEU A 183 20.39 0.52 -10.86
CA LEU A 183 19.44 1.28 -11.72
C LEU A 183 18.17 1.68 -10.97
N VAL A 184 17.74 0.88 -10.02
CA VAL A 184 16.62 1.23 -9.12
C VAL A 184 17.02 2.32 -8.14
N TYR A 185 18.26 2.32 -7.64
CA TYR A 185 18.76 3.43 -6.82
C TYR A 185 18.85 4.72 -7.60
N ASP A 186 19.31 4.68 -8.85
CA ASP A 186 19.35 5.86 -9.73
C ASP A 186 17.95 6.44 -9.93
N ASP A 187 16.94 5.61 -10.17
CA ASP A 187 15.54 6.04 -10.28
C ASP A 187 15.01 6.67 -8.97
N PHE A 188 15.37 6.13 -7.81
CA PHE A 188 15.02 6.76 -6.53
C PHE A 188 15.72 8.10 -6.35
N ASP A 189 16.98 8.25 -6.79
CA ASP A 189 17.71 9.50 -6.68
C ASP A 189 17.12 10.59 -7.59
N GLU A 190 16.72 10.25 -8.81
CA GLU A 190 15.98 11.15 -9.71
C GLU A 190 14.63 11.56 -9.09
N ALA A 191 13.92 10.62 -8.44
CA ALA A 191 12.69 10.93 -7.73
C ALA A 191 12.94 11.88 -6.55
N ILE A 192 13.97 11.64 -5.74
CA ILE A 192 14.34 12.49 -4.60
C ILE A 192 14.72 13.90 -5.05
N ASP A 193 15.42 14.03 -6.18
CA ASP A 193 15.83 15.34 -6.70
C ASP A 193 14.64 16.18 -7.20
N GLY A 194 13.60 15.55 -7.79
CA GLY A 194 12.50 16.26 -8.42
C GLY A 194 11.21 16.37 -7.61
N LEU A 195 10.98 15.52 -6.60
CA LEU A 195 9.77 15.55 -5.79
C LEU A 195 9.78 16.67 -4.74
N PRO A 196 8.63 17.29 -4.45
CA PRO A 196 8.50 18.29 -3.39
C PRO A 196 8.57 17.65 -2.02
N VAL A 197 8.96 18.44 -1.01
CA VAL A 197 8.94 18.01 0.41
C VAL A 197 7.50 17.85 0.92
N SER A 198 6.58 18.65 0.38
CA SER A 198 5.15 18.63 0.77
C SER A 198 4.29 19.07 -0.40
N TRP A 199 3.09 18.49 -0.48
CA TRP A 199 2.02 18.90 -1.40
C TRP A 199 0.97 19.83 -0.74
N GLY A 200 1.26 20.30 0.47
CA GLY A 200 0.29 21.08 1.25
C GLY A 200 -0.89 20.23 1.72
N ALA A 201 -2.10 20.57 1.31
CA ALA A 201 -3.30 19.82 1.67
C ALA A 201 -3.51 18.55 0.81
N GLU A 202 -2.82 18.43 -0.31
CA GLU A 202 -2.89 17.24 -1.17
C GLU A 202 -1.92 16.17 -0.68
N HIS A 203 -2.34 14.91 -0.72
CA HIS A 203 -1.55 13.79 -0.18
C HIS A 203 -1.63 12.52 -1.06
N ALA A 204 -2.21 12.67 -2.25
CA ALA A 204 -2.35 11.54 -3.18
C ALA A 204 -1.06 11.23 -3.96
N HIS A 205 -0.08 12.13 -3.91
CA HIS A 205 1.18 12.03 -4.63
C HIS A 205 2.36 11.83 -3.68
N PRO A 206 3.44 11.16 -4.10
CA PRO A 206 4.61 10.96 -3.26
C PRO A 206 5.37 12.27 -3.02
N THR A 207 5.94 12.38 -1.84
CA THR A 207 6.86 13.44 -1.47
C THR A 207 8.31 13.00 -1.64
N LYS A 208 9.25 13.96 -1.53
CA LYS A 208 10.68 13.66 -1.42
C LYS A 208 10.97 12.67 -0.28
N GLY A 209 10.32 12.82 0.87
CA GLY A 209 10.47 11.90 1.98
C GLY A 209 9.91 10.51 1.71
N ALA A 210 8.83 10.40 0.92
CA ALA A 210 8.33 9.11 0.46
C ALA A 210 9.37 8.37 -0.40
N ALA A 211 10.05 9.07 -1.33
CA ALA A 211 11.08 8.47 -2.15
C ALA A 211 12.31 8.02 -1.32
N MET A 212 12.74 8.85 -0.36
CA MET A 212 13.83 8.50 0.58
C MET A 212 13.46 7.26 1.41
N ALA A 213 12.24 7.21 1.96
CA ALA A 213 11.79 6.10 2.79
C ALA A 213 11.63 4.79 1.99
N MET A 214 11.12 4.87 0.75
CA MET A 214 11.04 3.69 -0.13
C MET A 214 12.40 3.21 -0.59
N LYS A 215 13.36 4.12 -0.85
CA LYS A 215 14.77 3.78 -1.11
C LYS A 215 15.40 3.08 0.09
N ALA A 216 15.16 3.58 1.32
CA ALA A 216 15.65 2.96 2.54
C ALA A 216 15.12 1.53 2.72
N ARG A 217 13.80 1.32 2.49
CA ARG A 217 13.19 -0.02 2.56
C ARG A 217 13.79 -0.97 1.52
N PHE A 218 13.95 -0.51 0.29
CA PHE A 218 14.56 -1.32 -0.76
C PHE A 218 16.00 -1.72 -0.42
N ALA A 219 16.82 -0.76 0.01
CA ALA A 219 18.21 -1.00 0.41
C ALA A 219 18.30 -1.98 1.59
N LEU A 220 17.44 -1.81 2.60
CA LEU A 220 17.35 -2.73 3.74
C LEU A 220 17.10 -4.18 3.27
N TYR A 221 16.15 -4.38 2.34
CA TYR A 221 15.83 -5.71 1.82
C TYR A 221 16.91 -6.31 0.92
N MET A 222 17.74 -5.46 0.31
CA MET A 222 18.89 -5.90 -0.49
C MET A 222 20.13 -6.15 0.37
N GLY A 223 20.14 -5.75 1.66
CA GLY A 223 21.29 -5.83 2.54
C GLY A 223 22.30 -4.70 2.35
N ASP A 224 21.90 -3.63 1.67
CA ASP A 224 22.73 -2.43 1.42
C ASP A 224 22.58 -1.45 2.59
N TRP A 225 23.13 -1.85 3.75
CA TRP A 225 22.90 -1.20 5.04
C TRP A 225 23.30 0.27 5.08
N GLU A 226 24.44 0.65 4.47
CA GLU A 226 24.89 2.05 4.38
C GLU A 226 23.88 2.93 3.61
N ILE A 227 23.35 2.41 2.49
CA ILE A 227 22.34 3.12 1.69
C ILE A 227 21.03 3.21 2.48
N ALA A 228 20.64 2.14 3.16
CA ALA A 228 19.43 2.11 3.98
C ALA A 228 19.51 3.11 5.13
N ALA A 229 20.58 3.10 5.91
CA ALA A 229 20.81 4.03 7.02
C ALA A 229 20.81 5.48 6.53
N LYS A 230 21.52 5.77 5.44
CA LYS A 230 21.59 7.11 4.88
C LYS A 230 20.22 7.60 4.39
N ALA A 231 19.51 6.83 3.60
CA ALA A 231 18.22 7.22 3.03
C ALA A 231 17.15 7.42 4.13
N ALA A 232 17.13 6.56 5.15
CA ALA A 232 16.26 6.72 6.31
C ALA A 232 16.62 7.99 7.10
N LYS A 233 17.92 8.27 7.33
CA LYS A 233 18.38 9.47 8.00
C LYS A 233 18.02 10.74 7.23
N ASP A 234 18.24 10.75 5.90
CA ASP A 234 17.88 11.87 5.04
C ASP A 234 16.37 12.18 5.12
N CYS A 235 15.52 11.14 5.21
CA CYS A 235 14.08 11.30 5.41
C CYS A 235 13.77 11.90 6.81
N MET A 236 14.44 11.44 7.86
CA MET A 236 14.30 11.98 9.22
C MET A 236 14.69 13.46 9.27
N ASP A 237 15.77 13.84 8.59
CA ASP A 237 16.35 15.19 8.57
C ASP A 237 15.49 16.21 7.81
N LEU A 238 14.49 15.79 7.05
CA LEU A 238 13.48 16.69 6.49
C LEU A 238 12.67 17.40 7.59
N ASN A 239 12.56 16.81 8.79
CA ASN A 239 11.83 17.34 9.94
C ASN A 239 10.36 17.70 9.66
N VAL A 240 9.73 16.98 8.73
CA VAL A 240 8.31 17.17 8.37
C VAL A 240 7.42 16.02 8.85
N TYR A 241 8.02 14.93 9.30
CA TYR A 241 7.34 13.75 9.80
C TYR A 241 7.43 13.63 11.31
N SER A 242 6.41 13.07 11.93
CA SER A 242 6.37 12.76 13.36
C SER A 242 5.41 11.63 13.65
N LEU A 243 5.58 10.92 14.76
CA LEU A 243 4.64 9.89 15.18
C LEU A 243 3.33 10.53 15.67
N ALA A 244 2.20 9.92 15.34
CA ALA A 244 0.91 10.25 15.96
C ALA A 244 0.95 9.90 17.45
N SER A 245 0.24 10.66 18.27
CA SER A 245 0.21 10.44 19.72
C SER A 245 -0.46 9.12 20.11
N ASP A 246 -1.45 8.67 19.33
CA ASP A 246 -2.13 7.39 19.52
C ASP A 246 -1.86 6.46 18.34
N TYR A 247 -1.34 5.27 18.65
CA TYR A 247 -1.03 4.24 17.66
C TYR A 247 -2.27 3.72 16.94
N GLY A 248 -3.35 3.49 17.67
CA GLY A 248 -4.57 2.88 17.12
C GLY A 248 -5.24 3.79 16.08
N SER A 249 -5.24 5.10 16.33
CA SER A 249 -5.89 6.08 15.47
C SER A 249 -5.25 6.21 14.08
N VAL A 250 -3.96 5.90 13.93
CA VAL A 250 -3.23 6.02 12.64
C VAL A 250 -3.95 5.32 11.49
N PHE A 251 -4.61 4.21 11.77
CA PHE A 251 -5.18 3.29 10.78
C PHE A 251 -6.68 3.51 10.51
N LEU A 252 -7.31 4.46 11.21
CA LEU A 252 -8.75 4.71 11.09
C LEU A 252 -9.07 5.58 9.87
N GLN A 253 -10.23 5.34 9.27
CA GLN A 253 -10.73 6.15 8.15
C GLN A 253 -10.83 7.64 8.51
N SER A 254 -11.20 7.96 9.76
CA SER A 254 -11.37 9.34 10.24
C SER A 254 -10.07 10.11 10.38
N THR A 255 -8.91 9.45 10.34
CA THR A 255 -7.62 10.10 10.66
C THR A 255 -7.14 11.03 9.54
N GLY A 256 -7.47 10.73 8.28
CA GLY A 256 -7.03 11.55 7.15
C GLY A 256 -5.51 11.69 7.04
N VAL A 257 -5.06 12.88 6.64
CA VAL A 257 -3.63 13.22 6.48
C VAL A 257 -3.00 13.53 7.83
N ILE A 258 -1.96 12.81 8.19
CA ILE A 258 -1.19 13.05 9.42
C ILE A 258 0.32 12.94 9.12
N PRO A 259 1.18 13.61 9.92
CA PRO A 259 2.63 13.59 9.72
C PRO A 259 3.28 12.20 9.83
N GLU A 260 2.61 11.20 10.38
CA GLU A 260 3.12 9.83 10.43
C GLU A 260 2.96 9.09 9.11
N LYS A 261 2.00 9.44 8.26
CA LYS A 261 1.81 8.82 6.95
C LYS A 261 2.80 9.40 5.94
N VAL A 262 3.93 8.74 5.74
CA VAL A 262 4.98 9.17 4.79
C VAL A 262 4.55 8.92 3.35
N PHE A 263 3.92 7.77 3.08
CA PHE A 263 3.32 7.45 1.80
C PHE A 263 2.08 6.58 1.97
N ALA A 264 0.97 7.03 1.40
CA ALA A 264 -0.30 6.30 1.40
C ALA A 264 -1.07 6.58 0.10
N ILE A 265 -1.86 5.61 -0.33
CA ILE A 265 -2.82 5.80 -1.42
C ILE A 265 -4.19 6.07 -0.77
N PRO A 266 -4.77 7.26 -0.97
CA PRO A 266 -6.03 7.62 -0.36
C PRO A 266 -7.19 6.82 -0.96
N ARG A 267 -8.16 6.49 -0.12
CA ARG A 267 -9.47 6.00 -0.54
C ARG A 267 -10.52 7.09 -0.30
N SER A 268 -11.66 6.97 -0.99
CA SER A 268 -12.77 7.93 -0.90
C SER A 268 -14.10 7.23 -1.13
N ILE A 269 -15.02 7.38 -0.20
CA ILE A 269 -16.41 6.91 -0.36
C ILE A 269 -17.09 7.68 -1.50
N GLU A 270 -16.85 8.98 -1.60
CA GLU A 270 -17.43 9.85 -2.62
C GLU A 270 -17.02 9.41 -4.03
N ASN A 271 -15.74 9.10 -4.22
CA ASN A 271 -15.19 8.64 -5.49
C ASN A 271 -15.35 7.12 -5.71
N SER A 272 -16.04 6.42 -4.81
CA SER A 272 -16.21 4.96 -4.86
C SER A 272 -14.90 4.17 -4.87
N VAL A 273 -13.83 4.72 -4.31
CA VAL A 273 -12.55 4.06 -4.06
C VAL A 273 -12.58 3.54 -2.63
N THR A 274 -13.05 2.32 -2.45
CA THR A 274 -13.31 1.73 -1.12
C THR A 274 -12.64 0.38 -0.98
N LEU A 275 -12.60 -0.13 0.25
CA LEU A 275 -12.29 -1.53 0.50
C LEU A 275 -13.28 -2.44 -0.24
N ASP A 276 -12.81 -3.60 -0.64
CA ASP A 276 -13.69 -4.65 -1.16
C ASP A 276 -14.70 -5.10 -0.09
N GLU A 277 -15.97 -5.26 -0.47
CA GLU A 277 -17.05 -5.65 0.45
C GLU A 277 -16.75 -6.99 1.14
N TRP A 278 -16.14 -7.94 0.41
CA TRP A 278 -15.78 -9.24 0.96
C TRP A 278 -14.71 -9.09 2.03
N PHE A 279 -13.73 -8.21 1.83
CA PHE A 279 -12.69 -7.91 2.81
C PHE A 279 -13.29 -7.31 4.09
N VAL A 280 -14.19 -6.32 3.95
CA VAL A 280 -14.88 -5.71 5.10
C VAL A 280 -15.67 -6.76 5.88
N LYS A 281 -16.43 -7.62 5.21
CA LYS A 281 -17.18 -8.71 5.86
C LYS A 281 -16.28 -9.72 6.58
N ASN A 282 -15.15 -10.05 6.00
CA ASN A 282 -14.22 -11.00 6.62
C ASN A 282 -13.52 -10.43 7.85
N GLY A 283 -13.27 -9.11 7.89
CA GLY A 283 -12.66 -8.42 9.02
C GLY A 283 -13.61 -8.16 10.19
N LEU A 284 -14.91 -7.91 9.92
CA LEU A 284 -15.89 -7.62 10.97
C LEU A 284 -16.32 -8.87 11.76
N PRO A 285 -16.50 -8.75 13.11
CA PRO A 285 -17.12 -9.78 13.94
C PRO A 285 -18.53 -10.13 13.45
N ARG A 286 -19.01 -11.31 13.79
CA ARG A 286 -20.30 -11.82 13.33
C ARG A 286 -21.49 -11.06 13.94
N ASN A 287 -21.40 -10.67 15.21
CA ASN A 287 -22.45 -9.86 15.83
C ASN A 287 -22.57 -8.47 15.18
N ALA A 288 -21.46 -7.94 14.62
CA ALA A 288 -21.45 -6.71 13.86
C ALA A 288 -21.87 -6.88 12.37
N GLY A 289 -22.36 -8.06 11.98
CA GLY A 289 -22.82 -8.34 10.61
C GLY A 289 -21.75 -8.90 9.68
N GLY A 290 -20.54 -9.15 10.18
CA GLY A 290 -19.44 -9.71 9.40
C GLY A 290 -19.40 -11.24 9.39
N TYR A 291 -18.33 -11.78 8.80
CA TYR A 291 -18.04 -13.21 8.80
C TYR A 291 -17.03 -13.61 9.86
N GLY A 292 -16.22 -12.69 10.37
CA GLY A 292 -15.13 -12.96 11.32
C GLY A 292 -14.20 -14.06 10.81
N SER A 293 -13.78 -13.97 9.52
CA SER A 293 -13.07 -15.06 8.86
C SER A 293 -11.57 -14.87 8.87
N TYR A 294 -11.10 -13.64 8.80
CA TYR A 294 -9.68 -13.29 8.91
C TYR A 294 -9.42 -12.85 10.33
N ASN A 295 -8.61 -13.61 11.04
CA ASN A 295 -8.40 -13.43 12.46
C ASN A 295 -6.92 -13.28 12.78
N PRO A 296 -6.56 -12.50 13.79
CA PRO A 296 -5.22 -12.56 14.36
C PRO A 296 -4.90 -13.98 14.84
N SER A 297 -3.65 -14.36 14.77
CA SER A 297 -3.19 -15.63 15.35
C SER A 297 -2.88 -15.48 16.86
N TRP A 298 -2.80 -16.59 17.55
CA TRP A 298 -2.26 -16.62 18.90
C TRP A 298 -0.75 -16.36 18.91
N ASP A 299 -0.04 -16.68 17.82
CA ASP A 299 1.38 -16.38 17.66
C ASP A 299 1.61 -14.85 17.62
N LEU A 300 0.78 -14.12 16.87
CA LEU A 300 0.81 -12.65 16.91
C LEU A 300 0.52 -12.10 18.32
N LEU A 301 -0.49 -12.64 19.02
CA LEU A 301 -0.77 -12.21 20.37
C LEU A 301 0.43 -12.50 21.29
N ALA A 302 1.04 -13.67 21.18
CA ALA A 302 2.21 -14.06 21.94
C ALA A 302 3.44 -13.16 21.70
N ALA A 303 3.63 -12.70 20.46
CA ALA A 303 4.77 -11.85 20.06
C ALA A 303 4.79 -10.47 20.74
N TYR A 304 3.65 -9.96 21.21
CA TYR A 304 3.66 -8.75 22.03
C TYR A 304 4.31 -9.04 23.38
N LEU A 305 5.27 -8.21 23.79
CA LEU A 305 5.93 -8.33 25.07
C LEU A 305 5.00 -7.99 26.24
N CYS A 306 5.33 -8.42 27.44
CA CYS A 306 4.73 -7.92 28.65
C CYS A 306 5.26 -6.51 29.01
N THR A 307 4.59 -5.84 29.94
CA THR A 307 4.95 -4.46 30.36
C THR A 307 6.31 -4.36 31.06
N ASP A 308 6.90 -5.49 31.43
CA ASP A 308 8.28 -5.61 31.94
C ASP A 308 9.32 -5.81 30.81
N GLY A 309 8.87 -5.84 29.54
CA GLY A 309 9.73 -6.04 28.38
C GLY A 309 10.11 -7.48 28.07
N LEU A 310 9.58 -8.43 28.82
CA LEU A 310 9.84 -9.86 28.61
C LEU A 310 8.78 -10.52 27.74
N PRO A 311 9.12 -11.58 26.99
CA PRO A 311 8.16 -12.40 26.29
C PRO A 311 7.27 -13.18 27.28
N ILE A 312 6.14 -13.71 26.80
CA ILE A 312 5.12 -14.35 27.66
C ILE A 312 5.60 -15.59 28.40
N ASP A 313 6.56 -16.29 27.89
CA ASP A 313 7.16 -17.50 28.50
C ASP A 313 8.24 -17.17 29.56
N GLU A 314 8.70 -15.94 29.63
CA GLU A 314 9.69 -15.46 30.58
C GLU A 314 9.11 -14.49 31.64
N SER A 315 8.04 -13.76 31.29
CA SER A 315 7.49 -12.73 32.16
C SER A 315 6.65 -13.32 33.31
N PRO A 316 6.95 -12.98 34.56
CA PRO A 316 6.10 -13.36 35.70
C PRO A 316 4.76 -12.61 35.73
N LEU A 317 4.59 -11.57 34.88
CA LEU A 317 3.35 -10.79 34.79
C LEU A 317 2.32 -11.45 33.88
N PHE A 318 2.73 -12.42 33.06
CA PHE A 318 1.81 -13.07 32.13
C PHE A 318 0.85 -14.01 32.81
N ASN A 319 -0.45 -13.85 32.54
CA ASN A 319 -1.49 -14.74 32.97
C ASN A 319 -2.22 -15.36 31.76
N PRO A 320 -2.07 -16.66 31.47
CA PRO A 320 -2.72 -17.31 30.33
C PRO A 320 -4.24 -17.29 30.36
N GLN A 321 -4.88 -17.10 31.55
CA GLN A 321 -6.33 -16.94 31.69
C GLN A 321 -6.79 -15.50 31.37
N LYS A 322 -5.85 -14.55 31.32
CA LYS A 322 -6.08 -13.13 31.05
C LYS A 322 -5.00 -12.63 30.09
N PRO A 323 -4.98 -13.12 28.86
CA PRO A 323 -3.84 -12.98 27.94
C PRO A 323 -3.57 -11.55 27.47
N PHE A 324 -4.47 -10.62 27.74
CA PHE A 324 -4.33 -9.20 27.40
C PHE A 324 -3.83 -8.34 28.56
N GLU A 325 -3.85 -8.85 29.80
CA GLU A 325 -3.35 -8.08 30.96
C GLU A 325 -1.81 -7.99 30.92
N ASN A 326 -1.28 -6.83 31.35
CA ASN A 326 0.16 -6.55 31.45
C ASN A 326 0.91 -6.70 30.13
N ARG A 327 0.30 -6.34 29.01
CA ARG A 327 0.90 -6.43 27.67
C ARG A 327 1.26 -5.06 27.12
N ASP A 328 2.20 -5.03 26.19
CA ASP A 328 2.45 -3.86 25.35
C ASP A 328 1.11 -3.30 24.82
N PRO A 329 0.83 -2.00 24.98
CA PRO A 329 -0.44 -1.39 24.59
C PRO A 329 -0.84 -1.62 23.14
N ARG A 330 0.12 -1.89 22.24
CA ARG A 330 -0.17 -2.23 20.85
C ARG A 330 -0.89 -3.56 20.71
N CYS A 331 -0.81 -4.45 21.68
CA CYS A 331 -1.56 -5.72 21.69
C CYS A 331 -3.07 -5.45 21.62
N THR A 332 -3.62 -4.68 22.57
CA THR A 332 -5.05 -4.35 22.61
C THR A 332 -5.47 -3.31 21.57
N ALA A 333 -4.55 -2.52 21.04
CA ALA A 333 -4.78 -1.65 19.87
C ALA A 333 -4.87 -2.45 18.55
N THR A 334 -4.30 -3.66 18.51
CA THR A 334 -4.31 -4.53 17.33
C THR A 334 -5.38 -5.61 17.40
N ILE A 335 -5.56 -6.23 18.56
CA ILE A 335 -6.47 -7.36 18.81
C ILE A 335 -7.51 -6.93 19.83
N VAL A 336 -8.76 -7.30 19.60
CA VAL A 336 -9.85 -6.97 20.53
C VAL A 336 -9.70 -7.77 21.82
N GLU A 337 -9.58 -7.05 22.94
CA GLU A 337 -9.59 -7.67 24.26
C GLU A 337 -10.98 -8.23 24.59
N PHE A 338 -11.02 -9.44 25.15
CA PHE A 338 -12.26 -10.12 25.50
C PHE A 338 -13.02 -9.36 26.61
N GLY A 339 -14.34 -9.26 26.47
CA GLY A 339 -15.18 -8.51 27.37
C GLY A 339 -15.19 -6.99 27.14
N THR A 340 -14.51 -6.48 26.13
CA THR A 340 -14.50 -5.05 25.79
C THR A 340 -15.44 -4.72 24.63
N GLU A 341 -15.80 -3.44 24.52
CA GLU A 341 -16.61 -2.94 23.41
C GLU A 341 -15.81 -2.94 22.10
N HIS A 342 -16.44 -3.45 21.04
CA HIS A 342 -15.94 -3.35 19.68
C HIS A 342 -17.10 -3.29 18.69
N VAL A 343 -17.12 -2.26 17.87
CA VAL A 343 -18.08 -1.99 16.78
C VAL A 343 -19.54 -2.25 17.17
N GLY A 344 -19.94 -1.74 18.35
CA GLY A 344 -21.31 -1.76 18.85
C GLY A 344 -21.69 -2.99 19.67
N PHE A 345 -20.74 -3.87 20.02
CA PHE A 345 -20.97 -5.05 20.83
C PHE A 345 -19.88 -5.25 21.88
N ILE A 346 -20.25 -5.81 23.05
CA ILE A 346 -19.23 -6.40 23.93
C ILE A 346 -18.75 -7.69 23.27
N TYR A 347 -17.46 -7.75 22.91
CA TYR A 347 -16.87 -8.92 22.27
C TYR A 347 -16.44 -9.96 23.31
N ASP A 348 -17.05 -11.12 23.31
CA ASP A 348 -16.66 -12.22 24.17
C ASP A 348 -16.81 -13.57 23.43
N PRO A 349 -15.70 -14.21 23.00
CA PRO A 349 -15.75 -15.49 22.29
C PRO A 349 -15.96 -16.71 23.20
N SER A 350 -16.03 -16.51 24.52
CA SER A 350 -16.15 -17.60 25.50
C SER A 350 -17.36 -18.49 25.21
N PRO A 351 -17.22 -19.83 25.29
CA PRO A 351 -18.35 -20.74 25.19
C PRO A 351 -19.46 -20.51 26.25
N ALA A 352 -19.11 -19.93 27.40
CA ALA A 352 -20.06 -19.57 28.43
C ALA A 352 -20.89 -18.33 28.10
N ALA A 353 -20.38 -17.44 27.24
CA ALA A 353 -21.05 -16.21 26.80
C ALA A 353 -22.02 -16.51 25.66
N THR A 354 -23.21 -17.04 25.97
CA THR A 354 -24.23 -17.33 24.95
C THR A 354 -25.00 -16.09 24.47
N LYS A 355 -24.90 -14.99 25.21
CA LYS A 355 -25.45 -13.66 24.86
C LYS A 355 -24.43 -12.58 25.14
N VAL A 356 -24.45 -11.52 24.33
CA VAL A 356 -23.63 -10.32 24.48
C VAL A 356 -24.47 -9.06 24.42
N LEU A 357 -23.97 -8.00 25.02
CA LEU A 357 -24.61 -6.68 25.00
C LEU A 357 -24.36 -5.98 23.66
N ASN A 358 -25.43 -5.58 22.99
CA ASN A 358 -25.38 -4.59 21.96
C ASN A 358 -25.31 -3.20 22.63
N THR A 359 -24.19 -2.53 22.54
CA THR A 359 -23.92 -1.26 23.25
C THR A 359 -24.72 -0.08 22.68
N LYS A 360 -25.18 -0.17 21.43
CA LYS A 360 -26.02 0.85 20.81
C LYS A 360 -27.48 0.80 21.27
N THR A 361 -28.01 -0.40 21.50
CA THR A 361 -29.41 -0.59 21.86
C THR A 361 -29.62 -0.87 23.35
N GLY A 362 -28.56 -1.22 24.06
CA GLY A 362 -28.62 -1.69 25.44
C GLY A 362 -29.24 -3.09 25.60
N ALA A 363 -29.50 -3.82 24.52
CA ALA A 363 -30.17 -5.12 24.54
C ALA A 363 -29.14 -6.27 24.51
N MET A 364 -29.46 -7.35 25.26
CA MET A 364 -28.74 -8.62 25.16
C MET A 364 -29.18 -9.38 23.90
N GLN A 365 -28.22 -9.82 23.09
CA GLN A 365 -28.45 -10.56 21.85
C GLN A 365 -27.69 -11.90 21.86
N SER A 366 -28.07 -12.84 20.99
CA SER A 366 -27.33 -14.09 20.79
C SER A 366 -25.89 -13.80 20.37
N ASN A 367 -24.96 -14.51 21.00
CA ASN A 367 -23.53 -14.31 20.73
C ASN A 367 -23.05 -15.13 19.52
N ASN A 368 -23.19 -14.59 18.32
CA ASN A 368 -22.75 -15.26 17.10
C ASN A 368 -21.22 -15.37 16.97
N ASP A 369 -20.45 -14.70 17.82
CA ASP A 369 -18.99 -14.81 17.90
C ASP A 369 -18.52 -15.93 18.82
N SER A 370 -19.44 -16.58 19.56
CA SER A 370 -19.16 -17.76 20.38
C SER A 370 -19.44 -19.06 19.62
N ARG A 371 -18.48 -20.00 19.66
CA ARG A 371 -18.60 -21.34 19.06
C ARG A 371 -19.73 -22.18 19.71
N ALA A 372 -20.12 -21.90 20.94
CA ALA A 372 -21.24 -22.55 21.59
C ALA A 372 -22.59 -22.16 20.98
N VAL A 373 -22.68 -21.02 20.29
CA VAL A 373 -23.91 -20.48 19.71
C VAL A 373 -23.90 -20.59 18.17
N ALA A 374 -22.78 -20.25 17.52
CA ALA A 374 -22.70 -20.19 16.06
C ALA A 374 -21.60 -21.07 15.50
N GLN A 375 -21.96 -21.93 14.55
CA GLN A 375 -21.06 -22.87 13.88
C GLN A 375 -19.86 -22.17 13.21
N TYR A 376 -20.07 -20.94 12.73
CA TYR A 376 -19.04 -20.21 11.96
C TYR A 376 -18.32 -19.14 12.79
N ALA A 377 -18.45 -19.11 14.10
CA ALA A 377 -17.60 -18.30 14.96
C ALA A 377 -16.12 -18.73 14.82
N SER A 378 -15.20 -17.80 15.06
CA SER A 378 -13.75 -18.08 14.99
C SER A 378 -13.36 -19.24 15.91
N PHE A 379 -12.47 -20.13 15.47
CA PHE A 379 -11.96 -21.22 16.30
C PHE A 379 -11.00 -20.74 17.38
N ASN A 380 -10.23 -19.68 17.07
CA ASN A 380 -9.23 -19.14 17.98
C ASN A 380 -9.78 -18.01 18.88
N GLY A 381 -10.97 -17.47 18.58
CA GLY A 381 -11.62 -16.43 19.36
C GLY A 381 -11.05 -15.04 19.21
N LEU A 382 -9.99 -14.83 18.43
CA LEU A 382 -9.38 -13.52 18.22
C LEU A 382 -10.01 -12.79 17.02
N VAL A 383 -10.13 -11.46 17.11
CA VAL A 383 -10.58 -10.58 16.02
C VAL A 383 -9.74 -9.30 15.99
N TRP A 384 -9.64 -8.70 14.82
CA TRP A 384 -8.88 -7.46 14.63
C TRP A 384 -9.58 -6.25 15.22
N ARG A 385 -8.79 -5.40 15.88
CA ARG A 385 -9.17 -4.04 16.27
C ARG A 385 -8.50 -3.01 15.36
N LYS A 386 -7.25 -3.27 14.97
CA LYS A 386 -6.43 -2.34 14.19
C LYS A 386 -7.12 -1.94 12.88
N GLY A 387 -7.37 -0.64 12.71
CA GLY A 387 -8.01 -0.09 11.52
C GLY A 387 -9.52 -0.31 11.42
N ILE A 388 -10.13 -1.03 12.36
CA ILE A 388 -11.57 -1.33 12.36
C ILE A 388 -12.25 -0.52 13.45
N ASP A 389 -13.12 0.39 13.05
CA ASP A 389 -13.94 1.18 13.95
C ASP A 389 -15.44 1.07 13.58
N GLN A 390 -16.26 1.87 14.26
CA GLN A 390 -17.70 1.86 14.04
C GLN A 390 -18.10 2.24 12.61
N SER A 391 -17.26 3.00 11.88
CA SER A 391 -17.53 3.39 10.50
C SER A 391 -17.61 2.20 9.53
N TRP A 392 -16.94 1.08 9.86
CA TRP A 392 -17.04 -0.16 9.08
C TRP A 392 -18.45 -0.76 9.08
N VAL A 393 -19.19 -0.58 10.18
CA VAL A 393 -20.58 -1.02 10.31
C VAL A 393 -21.53 0.04 9.73
N ASP A 394 -21.31 1.30 10.07
CA ASP A 394 -22.24 2.39 9.72
C ASP A 394 -22.20 2.74 8.22
N ASN A 395 -21.04 2.60 7.59
CA ASN A 395 -20.85 2.88 6.15
C ASN A 395 -20.92 1.63 5.27
N PHE A 396 -21.12 0.44 5.84
CA PHE A 396 -21.12 -0.81 5.09
C PHE A 396 -22.00 -0.74 3.83
N PRO A 397 -21.54 -1.22 2.65
CA PRO A 397 -20.23 -1.85 2.41
C PRO A 397 -19.10 -0.87 2.04
N LYS A 398 -19.32 0.46 2.09
CA LYS A 398 -18.39 1.49 1.62
C LYS A 398 -17.50 1.97 2.75
N VAL A 399 -16.34 1.35 2.89
CA VAL A 399 -15.32 1.70 3.88
C VAL A 399 -14.05 2.14 3.17
N ALA A 400 -13.45 3.25 3.58
CA ALA A 400 -12.39 3.91 2.82
C ALA A 400 -11.23 4.42 3.70
N PRO A 401 -10.59 3.59 4.56
CA PRO A 401 -9.33 3.98 5.18
C PRO A 401 -8.23 4.05 4.13
N ASP A 402 -7.29 4.99 4.26
CA ASP A 402 -6.15 5.08 3.37
C ASP A 402 -5.34 3.77 3.36
N TYR A 403 -4.81 3.41 2.18
CA TYR A 403 -3.85 2.33 2.08
C TYR A 403 -2.45 2.86 2.41
N ILE A 404 -2.03 2.66 3.64
CA ILE A 404 -0.74 3.15 4.16
C ILE A 404 0.37 2.21 3.68
N ILE A 405 1.32 2.74 2.92
CA ILE A 405 2.46 1.99 2.38
C ILE A 405 3.69 2.20 3.26
N MET A 406 3.89 3.43 3.75
CA MET A 406 5.05 3.80 4.55
C MET A 406 4.65 4.73 5.68
N ARG A 407 5.08 4.43 6.89
CA ARG A 407 4.91 5.27 8.08
C ARG A 407 6.26 5.75 8.62
N TYR A 408 6.24 6.87 9.33
CA TYR A 408 7.46 7.40 9.94
C TYR A 408 8.05 6.45 10.99
N ALA A 409 7.22 5.65 11.68
CA ALA A 409 7.71 4.59 12.56
C ALA A 409 8.58 3.57 11.81
N ASP A 410 8.23 3.23 10.55
CA ASP A 410 9.02 2.33 9.72
C ASP A 410 10.37 2.96 9.37
N VAL A 411 10.41 4.27 9.07
CA VAL A 411 11.64 5.01 8.78
C VAL A 411 12.60 4.97 9.96
N LEU A 412 12.09 5.23 11.18
CA LEU A 412 12.89 5.18 12.42
C LEU A 412 13.46 3.79 12.67
N LEU A 413 12.65 2.73 12.47
CA LEU A 413 13.08 1.35 12.68
C LEU A 413 14.04 0.86 11.60
N MET A 414 13.85 1.24 10.33
CA MET A 414 14.79 0.93 9.25
C MET A 414 16.14 1.58 9.47
N TYR A 415 16.15 2.84 9.96
CA TYR A 415 17.40 3.52 10.37
C TYR A 415 18.11 2.74 11.46
N ALA A 416 17.39 2.38 12.52
CA ALA A 416 17.97 1.65 13.66
C ALA A 416 18.50 0.28 13.23
N GLU A 417 17.73 -0.48 12.45
CA GLU A 417 18.11 -1.80 11.94
C GLU A 417 19.39 -1.71 11.09
N ALA A 418 19.42 -0.81 10.11
CA ALA A 418 20.58 -0.64 9.24
C ALA A 418 21.85 -0.26 10.01
N LYS A 419 21.74 0.63 11.01
CA LYS A 419 22.86 1.02 11.90
C LYS A 419 23.33 -0.15 12.77
N ILE A 420 22.41 -1.01 13.23
CA ILE A 420 22.75 -2.21 14.01
C ILE A 420 23.51 -3.21 13.14
N GLU A 421 23.07 -3.45 11.92
CA GLU A 421 23.72 -4.36 10.95
C GLU A 421 25.13 -3.86 10.58
N LEU A 422 25.33 -2.54 10.54
CA LEU A 422 26.66 -1.91 10.37
C LEU A 422 27.54 -1.97 11.64
N ASN A 423 27.00 -2.47 12.76
CA ASN A 423 27.64 -2.41 14.06
C ASN A 423 27.99 -0.97 14.52
N GLU A 424 27.13 0.00 14.15
CA GLU A 424 27.26 1.42 14.47
C GLU A 424 26.18 1.85 15.47
N ILE A 425 26.12 1.18 16.62
CA ILE A 425 25.11 1.43 17.66
C ILE A 425 25.55 2.65 18.49
N ASP A 426 24.78 3.75 18.35
CA ASP A 426 24.96 5.00 19.08
C ASP A 426 23.63 5.51 19.66
N ASP A 427 23.65 6.66 20.32
CA ASP A 427 22.44 7.25 20.93
C ASP A 427 21.32 7.48 19.91
N SER A 428 21.62 7.75 18.65
CA SER A 428 20.60 7.99 17.62
C SER A 428 19.80 6.71 17.29
N VAL A 429 20.41 5.54 17.40
CA VAL A 429 19.75 4.23 17.25
C VAL A 429 18.77 4.02 18.40
N LEU A 430 19.24 4.28 19.63
CA LEU A 430 18.42 4.15 20.84
C LEU A 430 17.25 5.14 20.80
N ASP A 431 17.50 6.39 20.40
CA ASP A 431 16.46 7.41 20.25
C ASP A 431 15.37 7.00 19.24
N ALA A 432 15.76 6.44 18.10
CA ALA A 432 14.82 5.98 17.09
C ALA A 432 13.91 4.86 17.63
N ILE A 433 14.48 3.85 18.27
CA ILE A 433 13.74 2.74 18.88
C ILE A 433 12.85 3.25 20.02
N ASN A 434 13.42 4.04 20.93
CA ASN A 434 12.73 4.55 22.11
C ASN A 434 11.60 5.51 21.77
N THR A 435 11.73 6.30 20.70
CA THR A 435 10.64 7.14 20.16
C THR A 435 9.41 6.30 19.78
N VAL A 436 9.62 5.17 19.10
CA VAL A 436 8.53 4.26 18.71
C VAL A 436 7.93 3.53 19.93
N ARG A 437 8.78 3.09 20.88
CA ARG A 437 8.34 2.42 22.11
C ARG A 437 7.55 3.36 23.02
N ALA A 438 8.09 4.52 23.32
CA ALA A 438 7.45 5.51 24.19
C ALA A 438 6.06 5.92 23.66
N ARG A 439 5.93 6.11 22.33
CA ARG A 439 4.65 6.38 21.72
C ARG A 439 3.63 5.27 21.99
N ALA A 440 4.03 4.00 21.94
CA ALA A 440 3.13 2.87 22.23
C ALA A 440 2.58 2.93 23.66
N TYR A 441 3.38 3.40 24.60
CA TYR A 441 3.01 3.57 26.01
C TYR A 441 2.41 4.95 26.34
N GLY A 442 2.25 5.84 25.33
CA GLY A 442 1.69 7.18 25.51
C GLY A 442 2.58 8.12 26.36
N VAL A 443 3.89 7.88 26.38
CA VAL A 443 4.86 8.63 27.16
C VAL A 443 5.93 9.26 26.27
N LYS A 444 6.82 10.09 26.81
CA LYS A 444 7.94 10.67 26.06
C LYS A 444 9.12 9.69 25.99
N ALA A 445 9.90 9.76 24.92
CA ALA A 445 11.06 8.91 24.72
C ALA A 445 12.11 9.01 25.85
N GLY A 446 12.23 10.18 26.50
CA GLY A 446 13.11 10.37 27.66
C GLY A 446 12.62 9.74 28.96
N ASP A 447 11.36 9.32 29.04
CA ASP A 447 10.77 8.73 30.26
C ASP A 447 11.02 7.22 30.31
N THR A 448 12.27 6.80 30.15
CA THR A 448 12.68 5.39 29.95
C THR A 448 12.31 4.44 31.12
N SER A 449 11.88 4.96 32.27
CA SER A 449 11.35 4.16 33.37
C SER A 449 9.88 3.77 33.21
N LEU A 450 9.15 4.33 32.21
CA LEU A 450 7.73 4.14 31.99
C LEU A 450 7.40 3.18 30.84
N TYR A 451 8.41 2.66 30.16
CA TYR A 451 8.28 1.65 29.10
C TYR A 451 9.53 0.75 29.10
N PRO A 452 9.40 -0.51 28.64
CA PRO A 452 10.53 -1.44 28.62
C PRO A 452 11.54 -1.16 27.52
#